data_af3171a338be46826d5ae3951fd912d3
#
_entry.id   af3171a338be46826d5ae3951fd912d3
#
_cell.length_a   1.000
_cell.length_b   1.000
_cell.length_c   1.000
_cell.angle_alpha   90.00
_cell.angle_beta   90.00
_cell.angle_gamma   90.00
#
_symmetry.space_group_name_H-M   'P 1'
#
loop_
_entity.id
_entity.type
_entity.pdbx_description
1 polymer ?
#
loop_
_entity_poly.entity_id
_entity_poly.type
_entity_poly.pdbx_seq_one_letter_code
_entity_poly.pdbx_strand_id
1 'polypeptide(L)'
;MKIVKYWDDFFDWVKGAELVELNEVNTKDDPVRPELDNKFRTAHGRKIFGLMDKKEDIEGVACVAFTNEIPSTVKELELMSKEADLVSAHRAGQVGSTAVADTLWSLKRGAGKKLMRELQKEIKKMPNIKQLVTLSPLTPMATHYHIRNGAKLIKINTTTQNFEYEIR
;
A
#
# COMPACT_ATOMS: atom_id res chain seq x y z
N MET A 1 -35.18 -15.92 11.28
CA MET A 1 -34.36 -16.55 10.25
C MET A 1 -34.16 -15.68 9.03
N LYS A 2 -35.17 -15.14 8.41
CA LYS A 2 -35.07 -14.18 7.32
C LYS A 2 -34.31 -12.89 7.75
N ILE A 3 -34.46 -12.47 9.00
CA ILE A 3 -33.84 -11.30 9.57
C ILE A 3 -32.31 -11.50 9.67
N VAL A 4 -31.88 -12.68 10.15
CA VAL A 4 -30.43 -12.99 10.27
C VAL A 4 -29.74 -12.95 8.91
N LYS A 5 -30.36 -13.58 7.90
CA LYS A 5 -29.84 -13.55 6.54
C LYS A 5 -29.78 -12.14 5.97
N TYR A 6 -30.81 -11.33 6.23
CA TYR A 6 -30.84 -9.93 5.80
C TYR A 6 -29.71 -9.11 6.42
N TRP A 7 -29.44 -9.30 7.72
CA TRP A 7 -28.36 -8.62 8.41
C TRP A 7 -26.99 -9.09 7.91
N ASP A 8 -26.80 -10.38 7.66
CA ASP A 8 -25.57 -10.91 7.10
C ASP A 8 -25.31 -10.30 5.72
N ASP A 9 -26.31 -10.27 4.85
CA ASP A 9 -26.21 -9.66 3.53
C ASP A 9 -25.94 -8.16 3.62
N PHE A 10 -26.56 -7.48 4.60
CA PHE A 10 -26.34 -6.06 4.85
C PHE A 10 -24.91 -5.79 5.33
N PHE A 11 -24.39 -6.55 6.30
CA PHE A 11 -23.03 -6.42 6.77
C PHE A 11 -22.01 -6.73 5.68
N ASP A 12 -22.28 -7.72 4.88
CA ASP A 12 -21.47 -8.07 3.72
C ASP A 12 -21.45 -6.94 2.68
N TRP A 13 -22.60 -6.32 2.46
CA TRP A 13 -22.69 -5.16 1.58
C TRP A 13 -21.93 -3.95 2.14
N VAL A 14 -22.04 -3.68 3.44
CA VAL A 14 -21.33 -2.58 4.13
C VAL A 14 -19.83 -2.83 4.19
N LYS A 15 -19.41 -4.07 4.41
CA LYS A 15 -17.99 -4.43 4.38
C LYS A 15 -17.39 -4.16 3.01
N GLY A 16 -18.14 -4.40 1.92
CA GLY A 16 -17.68 -4.14 0.56
C GLY A 16 -16.43 -4.92 0.20
N ALA A 17 -15.48 -4.25 -0.45
CA ALA A 17 -14.27 -4.86 -0.92
C ALA A 17 -13.26 -5.20 0.19
N GLU A 18 -12.47 -6.25 -0.03
CA GLU A 18 -11.41 -6.71 0.87
C GLU A 18 -10.04 -6.51 0.24
N LEU A 19 -9.03 -6.31 1.09
CA LEU A 19 -7.65 -6.22 0.63
C LEU A 19 -7.09 -7.63 0.40
N VAL A 20 -6.57 -7.86 -0.81
CA VAL A 20 -5.95 -9.13 -1.20
C VAL A 20 -4.58 -8.88 -1.81
N GLU A 21 -3.67 -9.83 -1.67
CA GLU A 21 -2.37 -9.78 -2.33
C GLU A 21 -2.53 -10.27 -3.78
N LEU A 22 -1.94 -9.53 -4.72
CA LEU A 22 -2.01 -9.80 -6.14
C LEU A 22 -0.62 -10.09 -6.71
N ASN A 23 -0.56 -10.96 -7.73
CA ASN A 23 0.68 -11.24 -8.45
C ASN A 23 0.94 -10.21 -9.56
N GLU A 24 -0.13 -9.64 -10.10
CA GLU A 24 -0.04 -8.67 -11.20
C GLU A 24 -1.24 -7.74 -11.22
N VAL A 25 -1.08 -6.59 -11.82
CA VAL A 25 -2.13 -5.60 -12.06
C VAL A 25 -1.92 -4.98 -13.43
N ASN A 26 -2.92 -4.25 -13.92
CA ASN A 26 -2.74 -3.42 -15.11
C ASN A 26 -1.97 -2.14 -14.72
N THR A 27 -0.66 -2.14 -14.95
CA THR A 27 0.23 -1.05 -14.56
C THR A 27 -0.06 0.25 -15.30
N LYS A 28 -0.77 0.21 -16.42
CA LYS A 28 -1.19 1.40 -17.17
C LYS A 28 -2.22 2.23 -16.42
N ASP A 29 -2.91 1.63 -15.44
CA ASP A 29 -3.87 2.33 -14.59
C ASP A 29 -3.19 3.20 -13.52
N ASP A 30 -1.88 3.03 -13.30
CA ASP A 30 -1.11 3.84 -12.37
C ASP A 30 -0.91 5.25 -12.97
N PRO A 31 -1.49 6.30 -12.36
CA PRO A 31 -1.40 7.65 -12.90
C PRO A 31 -0.03 8.31 -12.68
N VAL A 32 0.83 7.72 -11.85
CA VAL A 32 2.10 8.35 -11.45
C VAL A 32 3.31 7.64 -12.05
N ARG A 33 3.33 6.31 -11.98
CA ARG A 33 4.50 5.51 -12.39
C ARG A 33 4.10 4.32 -13.26
N PRO A 34 3.39 4.56 -14.39
CA PRO A 34 2.92 3.47 -15.24
C PRO A 34 4.05 2.66 -15.88
N GLU A 35 5.26 3.21 -15.90
CA GLU A 35 6.47 2.55 -16.42
C GLU A 35 7.00 1.43 -15.52
N LEU A 36 6.60 1.39 -14.25
CA LEU A 36 7.01 0.32 -13.34
C LEU A 36 6.17 -0.93 -13.62
N ASP A 37 6.81 -1.99 -14.07
CA ASP A 37 6.14 -3.24 -14.41
C ASP A 37 5.82 -4.09 -13.17
N ASN A 38 5.10 -5.19 -13.38
CA ASN A 38 4.72 -6.09 -12.29
C ASN A 38 5.92 -6.80 -11.67
N LYS A 39 6.95 -7.08 -12.45
CA LYS A 39 8.18 -7.68 -11.97
C LYS A 39 8.88 -6.77 -10.97
N PHE A 40 8.97 -5.48 -11.28
CA PHE A 40 9.52 -4.48 -10.34
C PHE A 40 8.69 -4.45 -9.04
N ARG A 41 7.37 -4.41 -9.17
CA ARG A 41 6.45 -4.25 -8.04
C ARG A 41 6.41 -5.44 -7.09
N THR A 42 6.89 -6.60 -7.53
CA THR A 42 6.89 -7.85 -6.74
C THR A 42 8.28 -8.37 -6.40
N ALA A 43 9.33 -7.75 -6.90
CA ALA A 43 10.70 -8.17 -6.62
C ALA A 43 11.13 -7.78 -5.20
N HIS A 44 12.10 -8.51 -4.64
CA HIS A 44 12.74 -8.22 -3.36
C HIS A 44 11.75 -8.04 -2.20
N GLY A 45 10.77 -8.93 -2.11
CA GLY A 45 9.79 -8.92 -1.04
C GLY A 45 8.69 -7.86 -1.20
N ARG A 46 8.71 -7.07 -2.26
CA ARG A 46 7.65 -6.08 -2.53
C ARG A 46 6.34 -6.79 -2.87
N LYS A 47 5.24 -6.17 -2.50
CA LYS A 47 3.90 -6.75 -2.67
C LYS A 47 2.95 -5.77 -3.34
N ILE A 48 2.04 -6.34 -4.12
CA ILE A 48 0.90 -5.62 -4.69
C ILE A 48 -0.33 -6.03 -3.89
N PHE A 49 -1.04 -5.05 -3.36
CA PHE A 49 -2.34 -5.28 -2.72
C PHE A 49 -3.44 -4.66 -3.57
N GLY A 50 -4.52 -5.39 -3.74
CA GLY A 50 -5.72 -4.90 -4.40
C GLY A 50 -6.90 -4.88 -3.45
N LEU A 51 -7.70 -3.84 -3.54
CA LEU A 51 -9.01 -3.80 -2.89
C LEU A 51 -10.00 -4.45 -3.85
N MET A 52 -10.42 -5.67 -3.53
CA MET A 52 -11.25 -6.51 -4.41
C MET A 52 -12.67 -6.59 -3.87
N ASP A 53 -13.66 -6.30 -4.72
CA ASP A 53 -15.06 -6.44 -4.37
C ASP A 53 -15.54 -7.89 -4.46
N LYS A 54 -16.80 -8.14 -4.15
CA LYS A 54 -17.37 -9.48 -4.16
C LYS A 54 -17.48 -10.11 -5.55
N LYS A 55 -17.45 -9.28 -6.60
CA LYS A 55 -17.45 -9.73 -7.99
C LYS A 55 -16.05 -9.97 -8.52
N GLU A 56 -15.04 -9.88 -7.63
CA GLU A 56 -13.62 -10.01 -7.97
C GLU A 56 -13.09 -8.86 -8.84
N ASP A 57 -13.77 -7.71 -8.86
CA ASP A 57 -13.28 -6.50 -9.50
C ASP A 57 -12.36 -5.73 -8.55
N ILE A 58 -11.28 -5.19 -9.08
CA ILE A 58 -10.31 -4.39 -8.31
C ILE A 58 -10.78 -2.94 -8.29
N GLU A 59 -10.95 -2.39 -7.09
CA GLU A 59 -11.38 -1.01 -6.87
C GLU A 59 -10.22 -0.05 -6.60
N GLY A 60 -9.09 -0.57 -6.16
CA GLY A 60 -7.90 0.22 -5.88
C GLY A 60 -6.69 -0.68 -5.71
N VAL A 61 -5.50 -0.12 -5.84
CA VAL A 61 -4.24 -0.85 -5.78
C VAL A 61 -3.23 -0.09 -4.92
N ALA A 62 -2.50 -0.82 -4.10
CA ALA A 62 -1.37 -0.32 -3.32
C ALA A 62 -0.16 -1.21 -3.55
N CYS A 63 0.97 -0.61 -3.91
CA CYS A 63 2.25 -1.32 -4.00
C CYS A 63 3.09 -0.96 -2.77
N VAL A 64 3.62 -1.97 -2.11
CA VAL A 64 4.33 -1.81 -0.83
C VAL A 64 5.69 -2.48 -0.89
N ALA A 65 6.72 -1.73 -0.50
CA ALA A 65 8.06 -2.24 -0.29
C ALA A 65 8.34 -2.33 1.21
N PHE A 66 9.27 -3.18 1.58
CA PHE A 66 9.73 -3.33 2.97
C PHE A 66 11.21 -2.97 3.03
N THR A 67 11.52 -1.96 3.81
CA THR A 67 12.87 -1.38 3.92
C THR A 67 13.24 -1.18 5.38
N ASN A 68 14.50 -0.83 5.63
CA ASN A 68 14.95 -0.45 6.98
C ASN A 68 15.04 1.06 7.15
N GLU A 69 15.05 1.80 6.04
CA GLU A 69 15.09 3.26 6.01
C GLU A 69 14.01 3.81 5.10
N ILE A 70 13.76 5.11 5.18
CA ILE A 70 12.76 5.79 4.37
C ILE A 70 13.40 6.25 3.05
N PRO A 71 12.96 5.72 1.90
CA PRO A 71 13.51 6.13 0.61
C PRO A 71 13.04 7.51 0.18
N SER A 72 13.88 8.23 -0.53
CA SER A 72 13.56 9.52 -1.15
C SER A 72 13.25 9.41 -2.64
N THR A 73 13.64 8.31 -3.27
CA THR A 73 13.45 8.07 -4.71
C THR A 73 13.05 6.61 -4.96
N VAL A 74 12.55 6.34 -6.15
CA VAL A 74 12.25 4.96 -6.58
C VAL A 74 13.51 4.11 -6.63
N LYS A 75 14.64 4.70 -7.05
CA LYS A 75 15.94 4.01 -7.09
C LYS A 75 16.38 3.60 -5.68
N GLU A 76 16.28 4.49 -4.71
CA GLU A 76 16.56 4.18 -3.31
C GLU A 76 15.61 3.11 -2.78
N LEU A 77 14.31 3.19 -3.12
CA LEU A 77 13.34 2.18 -2.75
C LEU A 77 13.76 0.78 -3.21
N GLU A 78 14.21 0.67 -4.47
CA GLU A 78 14.67 -0.59 -5.03
C GLU A 78 15.89 -1.12 -4.29
N LEU A 79 16.90 -0.29 -4.09
CA LEU A 79 18.13 -0.68 -3.40
C LEU A 79 17.86 -1.05 -1.93
N MET A 80 17.08 -0.26 -1.23
CA MET A 80 16.74 -0.49 0.19
C MET A 80 15.89 -1.73 0.38
N SER A 81 14.95 -2.00 -0.53
CA SER A 81 14.15 -3.22 -0.45
C SER A 81 14.97 -4.46 -0.76
N LYS A 82 15.89 -4.38 -1.72
CA LYS A 82 16.82 -5.46 -2.02
C LYS A 82 17.73 -5.78 -0.84
N GLU A 83 18.28 -4.75 -0.20
CA GLU A 83 19.11 -4.91 1.00
C GLU A 83 18.34 -5.56 2.15
N ALA A 84 17.13 -5.09 2.43
CA ALA A 84 16.28 -5.66 3.47
C ALA A 84 15.91 -7.12 3.19
N ASP A 85 15.63 -7.46 1.94
CA ASP A 85 15.32 -8.82 1.52
C ASP A 85 16.51 -9.75 1.69
N LEU A 86 17.72 -9.30 1.35
CA LEU A 86 18.96 -10.07 1.56
C LEU A 86 19.21 -10.33 3.04
N VAL A 87 19.02 -9.34 3.90
CA VAL A 87 19.14 -9.51 5.36
C VAL A 87 18.08 -10.47 5.88
N SER A 88 16.86 -10.41 5.39
CA SER A 88 15.79 -11.33 5.76
C SER A 88 16.11 -12.79 5.43
N ALA A 89 16.76 -13.03 4.29
CA ALA A 89 17.17 -14.37 3.88
C ALA A 89 18.17 -14.99 4.87
N HIS A 90 18.99 -14.17 5.52
CA HIS A 90 19.93 -14.63 6.54
C HIS A 90 19.35 -14.73 7.94
N ARG A 91 18.23 -14.06 8.22
CA ARG A 91 17.59 -13.99 9.54
C ARG A 91 16.17 -14.57 9.55
N ALA A 92 15.95 -15.66 8.85
CA ALA A 92 14.71 -16.44 8.84
C ALA A 92 13.42 -15.64 9.12
N GLY A 93 12.83 -15.06 8.06
CA GLY A 93 11.50 -14.45 8.12
C GLY A 93 11.43 -12.99 8.57
N GLN A 94 12.54 -12.33 8.85
CA GLN A 94 12.54 -10.90 9.13
C GLN A 94 12.58 -10.11 7.82
N VAL A 95 11.56 -9.27 7.60
CA VAL A 95 11.59 -8.24 6.55
C VAL A 95 12.03 -6.91 7.18
N GLY A 96 12.21 -5.87 6.36
CA GLY A 96 12.52 -4.54 6.86
C GLY A 96 11.49 -4.04 7.87
N SER A 97 11.88 -3.12 8.73
CA SER A 97 11.03 -2.57 9.78
C SER A 97 10.07 -1.48 9.32
N THR A 98 10.24 -1.01 8.09
CA THR A 98 9.45 0.05 7.48
C THR A 98 8.69 -0.49 6.27
N ALA A 99 7.38 -0.31 6.26
CA ALA A 99 6.57 -0.53 5.07
C ALA A 99 6.45 0.78 4.29
N VAL A 100 6.72 0.74 3.01
CA VAL A 100 6.68 1.91 2.13
C VAL A 100 5.61 1.70 1.06
N ALA A 101 4.50 2.43 1.17
CA ALA A 101 3.51 2.49 0.10
C ALA A 101 4.05 3.42 -0.98
N ASP A 102 4.66 2.83 -1.99
CA ASP A 102 5.32 3.59 -3.05
C ASP A 102 4.37 4.02 -4.16
N THR A 103 3.28 3.31 -4.31
CA THR A 103 2.28 3.61 -5.33
C THR A 103 0.89 3.25 -4.84
N LEU A 104 -0.04 4.15 -5.08
CA LEU A 104 -1.45 4.00 -4.72
C LEU A 104 -2.29 4.57 -5.86
N TRP A 105 -3.29 3.82 -6.30
CA TRP A 105 -4.29 4.38 -7.20
C TRP A 105 -5.67 3.78 -6.94
N SER A 106 -6.68 4.52 -7.32
CA SER A 106 -8.08 4.15 -7.15
C SER A 106 -8.75 4.03 -8.52
N LEU A 107 -9.52 2.98 -8.71
CA LEU A 107 -10.29 2.72 -9.93
C LEU A 107 -11.78 3.03 -9.73
N LYS A 108 -12.17 3.31 -8.49
CA LYS A 108 -13.55 3.59 -8.13
C LYS A 108 -13.59 4.73 -7.12
N ARG A 109 -14.56 5.62 -7.28
CA ARG A 109 -14.76 6.74 -6.35
C ARG A 109 -14.95 6.25 -4.91
N GLY A 110 -14.22 6.85 -3.98
CA GLY A 110 -14.27 6.49 -2.56
C GLY A 110 -13.37 5.31 -2.16
N ALA A 111 -12.83 4.56 -3.12
CA ALA A 111 -11.98 3.40 -2.84
C ALA A 111 -10.64 3.78 -2.20
N GLY A 112 -10.11 4.96 -2.50
CA GLY A 112 -8.82 5.39 -1.98
C GLY A 112 -8.78 5.48 -0.45
N LYS A 113 -9.83 5.98 0.17
CA LYS A 113 -9.95 6.04 1.64
C LYS A 113 -10.00 4.65 2.25
N LYS A 114 -10.79 3.77 1.67
CA LYS A 114 -10.92 2.39 2.14
C LYS A 114 -9.61 1.62 1.93
N LEU A 115 -8.96 1.81 0.79
CA LEU A 115 -7.67 1.19 0.47
C LEU A 115 -6.64 1.50 1.56
N MET A 116 -6.49 2.76 1.95
CA MET A 116 -5.53 3.14 2.99
C MET A 116 -5.89 2.58 4.36
N ARG A 117 -7.16 2.56 4.70
CA ARG A 117 -7.64 1.99 5.97
C ARG A 117 -7.33 0.49 6.04
N GLU A 118 -7.64 -0.24 4.98
CA GLU A 118 -7.39 -1.68 4.93
C GLU A 118 -5.88 -1.99 4.87
N LEU A 119 -5.11 -1.17 4.18
CA LEU A 119 -3.66 -1.30 4.15
C LEU A 119 -3.05 -1.10 5.54
N GLN A 120 -3.48 -0.07 6.28
CA GLN A 120 -3.03 0.15 7.66
C GLN A 120 -3.31 -1.07 8.55
N LYS A 121 -4.49 -1.68 8.43
CA LYS A 121 -4.85 -2.88 9.17
C LYS A 121 -3.95 -4.07 8.81
N GLU A 122 -3.67 -4.25 7.53
CA GLU A 122 -2.82 -5.35 7.05
C GLU A 122 -1.38 -5.19 7.55
N ILE A 123 -0.82 -4.01 7.43
CA ILE A 123 0.55 -3.71 7.90
C ILE A 123 0.65 -3.85 9.42
N LYS A 124 -0.38 -3.41 10.14
CA LYS A 124 -0.42 -3.54 11.60
C LYS A 124 -0.31 -4.99 12.09
N LYS A 125 -0.77 -5.96 11.29
CA LYS A 125 -0.66 -7.39 11.62
C LYS A 125 0.77 -7.93 11.53
N MET A 126 1.67 -7.18 10.91
CA MET A 126 3.07 -7.59 10.73
C MET A 126 3.89 -7.11 11.93
N PRO A 127 4.31 -8.02 12.84
CA PRO A 127 4.88 -7.61 14.13
C PRO A 127 6.23 -6.91 14.03
N ASN A 128 6.98 -7.17 12.98
CA ASN A 128 8.30 -6.57 12.74
C ASN A 128 8.23 -5.20 12.08
N ILE A 129 7.08 -4.82 11.52
CA ILE A 129 6.90 -3.51 10.90
C ILE A 129 6.53 -2.49 11.98
N LYS A 130 7.32 -1.43 12.08
CA LYS A 130 7.18 -0.38 13.10
C LYS A 130 6.56 0.89 12.57
N GLN A 131 6.65 1.13 11.26
CA GLN A 131 6.07 2.32 10.64
C GLN A 131 5.60 2.03 9.22
N LEU A 132 4.60 2.78 8.80
CA LEU A 132 4.08 2.80 7.44
C LEU A 132 4.26 4.19 6.88
N VAL A 133 5.07 4.31 5.85
CA VAL A 133 5.33 5.58 5.17
C VAL A 133 4.97 5.47 3.70
N THR A 134 4.93 6.60 3.02
CA THR A 134 4.70 6.65 1.57
C THR A 134 5.94 7.17 0.85
N LEU A 135 6.01 6.89 -0.44
CA LEU A 135 6.90 7.56 -1.37
C LEU A 135 6.02 8.21 -2.44
N SER A 136 5.63 9.44 -2.20
CA SER A 136 4.62 10.14 -2.98
C SER A 136 5.22 11.20 -3.90
N PRO A 137 4.59 11.50 -5.05
CA PRO A 137 5.04 12.62 -5.86
C PRO A 137 4.79 13.97 -5.16
N LEU A 138 5.58 14.98 -5.50
CA LEU A 138 5.40 16.35 -5.01
C LEU A 138 4.27 17.04 -5.76
N THR A 139 3.04 16.59 -5.54
CA THR A 139 1.86 17.19 -6.17
C THR A 139 0.82 17.59 -5.12
N PRO A 140 0.03 18.62 -5.39
CA PRO A 140 -1.07 19.00 -4.48
C PRO A 140 -2.08 17.86 -4.28
N MET A 141 -2.35 17.09 -5.32
CA MET A 141 -3.28 15.96 -5.25
C MET A 141 -2.81 14.90 -4.27
N ALA A 142 -1.54 14.48 -4.35
CA ALA A 142 -0.97 13.49 -3.45
C ALA A 142 -0.95 13.99 -2.00
N THR A 143 -0.54 15.24 -1.80
CA THR A 143 -0.54 15.88 -0.49
C THR A 143 -1.94 15.90 0.13
N HIS A 144 -2.91 16.36 -0.63
CA HIS A 144 -4.30 16.44 -0.18
C HIS A 144 -4.87 15.06 0.17
N TYR A 145 -4.59 14.07 -0.66
CA TYR A 145 -5.04 12.69 -0.44
C TYR A 145 -4.50 12.13 0.88
N HIS A 146 -3.20 12.22 1.11
CA HIS A 146 -2.60 11.64 2.31
C HIS A 146 -2.98 12.38 3.59
N ILE A 147 -2.99 13.72 3.57
CA ILE A 147 -3.41 14.52 4.73
C ILE A 147 -4.88 14.23 5.06
N ARG A 148 -5.75 14.16 4.06
CA ARG A 148 -7.17 13.85 4.24
C ARG A 148 -7.39 12.46 4.85
N ASN A 149 -6.52 11.50 4.54
CA ASN A 149 -6.59 10.14 5.08
C ASN A 149 -5.88 9.99 6.44
N GLY A 150 -5.44 11.09 7.04
CA GLY A 150 -4.90 11.10 8.40
C GLY A 150 -3.39 10.94 8.50
N ALA A 151 -2.66 10.96 7.39
CA ALA A 151 -1.21 10.88 7.41
C ALA A 151 -0.58 12.22 7.80
N LYS A 152 0.67 12.15 8.27
CA LYS A 152 1.50 13.30 8.58
C LYS A 152 2.64 13.40 7.59
N LEU A 153 2.90 14.60 7.08
CA LEU A 153 4.07 14.86 6.26
C LEU A 153 5.32 14.79 7.14
N ILE A 154 6.25 13.91 6.82
CA ILE A 154 7.49 13.73 7.60
C ILE A 154 8.72 14.19 6.86
N LYS A 155 8.71 14.23 5.53
CA LYS A 155 9.88 14.63 4.75
C LYS A 155 9.49 15.12 3.37
N ILE A 156 10.17 16.18 2.90
CA ILE A 156 10.10 16.67 1.52
C ILE A 156 11.45 16.42 0.88
N ASN A 157 11.46 15.76 -0.27
CA ASN A 157 12.65 15.44 -1.04
C ASN A 157 12.68 16.28 -2.33
N THR A 158 13.67 16.10 -3.16
CA THR A 158 13.81 16.87 -4.41
C THR A 158 12.63 16.68 -5.35
N THR A 159 12.15 15.44 -5.51
CA THR A 159 11.05 15.11 -6.44
C THR A 159 9.90 14.35 -5.79
N THR A 160 10.04 14.01 -4.51
CA THR A 160 9.04 13.22 -3.77
C THR A 160 8.80 13.79 -2.39
N GLN A 161 7.84 13.23 -1.71
CA GLN A 161 7.56 13.50 -0.30
C GLN A 161 7.13 12.22 0.40
N ASN A 162 7.39 12.16 1.70
CA ASN A 162 7.03 11.01 2.52
C ASN A 162 5.99 11.42 3.56
N PHE A 163 4.91 10.66 3.62
CA PHE A 163 3.88 10.75 4.66
C PHE A 163 3.98 9.54 5.55
N GLU A 164 3.59 9.70 6.80
CA GLU A 164 3.51 8.59 7.76
C GLU A 164 2.07 8.37 8.18
N TYR A 165 1.65 7.11 8.13
CA TYR A 165 0.37 6.64 8.65
C TYR A 165 0.59 5.93 9.97
N GLU A 166 -0.26 6.20 10.93
CA GLU A 166 -0.20 5.55 12.23
C GLU A 166 -0.66 4.09 12.11
N ILE A 167 0.12 3.15 12.65
CA ILE A 167 -0.22 1.73 12.69
C ILE A 167 -0.14 1.14 14.11
N ARG A 168 0.33 1.94 15.10
CA ARG A 168 0.49 1.47 16.48
C ARG A 168 0.02 2.50 17.48
#